data_3a6ab83a45776234e87f0e1d1b5fd3e1
#
_entry.id   3a6ab83a45776234e87f0e1d1b5fd3e1
#
_cell.length_a   1.000
_cell.length_b   1.000
_cell.length_c   1.000
_cell.angle_alpha   90.00
_cell.angle_beta   90.00
_cell.angle_gamma   90.00
#
_symmetry.space_group_name_H-M   'P 1'
#
loop_
_entity.id
_entity.type
_entity.pdbx_description
1 polymer ?
#
loop_
_entity_poly.entity_id
_entity_poly.type
_entity_poly.pdbx_seq_one_letter_code
_entity_poly.pdbx_strand_id
1 'polypeptide(L)'
;AAARQLADALGCTAVLKGSGTVVAAPGQIPVLNLTGNARLGTAGTGDVLAGLVAAHLAAGQNAFQAACAAVHQHGQSADDWPDGEALTAGTLARRLRV
;
A
#
# COMPACT_ATOMS: atom_id res chain seq x y z
N ALA A 1 18.48 -0.47 3.62
CA ALA A 1 17.33 0.43 3.75
C ALA A 1 16.60 0.21 5.07
N ALA A 2 15.98 1.28 5.58
CA ALA A 2 15.29 1.22 6.89
C ALA A 2 14.17 0.17 6.92
N ALA A 3 13.40 0.03 5.84
CA ALA A 3 12.32 -0.95 5.76
C ALA A 3 12.85 -2.39 5.88
N ARG A 4 13.96 -2.70 5.23
CA ARG A 4 14.57 -4.03 5.33
C ARG A 4 15.09 -4.31 6.72
N GLN A 5 15.76 -3.34 7.34
CA GLN A 5 16.25 -3.48 8.72
C GLN A 5 15.09 -3.75 9.69
N LEU A 6 14.00 -3.02 9.53
CA LEU A 6 12.81 -3.19 10.35
C LEU A 6 12.18 -4.58 10.14
N ALA A 7 12.03 -5.00 8.89
CA ALA A 7 11.47 -6.31 8.56
C ALA A 7 12.31 -7.45 9.14
N ASP A 8 13.64 -7.37 8.99
CA ASP A 8 14.55 -8.39 9.52
C ASP A 8 14.52 -8.43 11.05
N ALA A 9 14.51 -7.25 11.69
CA ALA A 9 14.49 -7.16 13.16
C ALA A 9 13.20 -7.72 13.76
N LEU A 10 12.06 -7.50 13.11
CA LEU A 10 10.75 -7.94 13.61
C LEU A 10 10.31 -9.29 13.04
N GLY A 11 11.01 -9.83 12.04
CA GLY A 11 10.64 -11.09 11.41
C GLY A 11 9.30 -11.02 10.64
N CYS A 12 8.96 -9.85 10.08
CA CYS A 12 7.67 -9.63 9.41
C CYS A 12 7.82 -8.76 8.16
N THR A 13 6.76 -8.71 7.35
CA THR A 13 6.67 -7.77 6.25
C THR A 13 6.48 -6.36 6.80
N ALA A 14 7.30 -5.42 6.33
CA ALA A 14 7.23 -4.02 6.69
C ALA A 14 6.89 -3.16 5.48
N VAL A 15 6.02 -2.18 5.68
CA VAL A 15 5.66 -1.18 4.69
C VAL A 15 6.06 0.19 5.23
N LEU A 16 7.08 0.78 4.63
CA LEU A 16 7.57 2.09 5.04
C LEU A 16 7.09 3.13 4.02
N LYS A 17 6.20 3.99 4.47
CA LYS A 17 5.55 4.99 3.62
C LYS A 17 6.39 6.27 3.59
N GLY A 18 6.30 6.99 2.46
CA GLY A 18 7.00 8.24 2.25
C GLY A 18 6.79 8.70 0.82
N SER A 19 7.74 9.48 0.27
CA SER A 19 7.69 9.92 -1.13
C SER A 19 7.87 8.75 -2.12
N GLY A 20 8.23 7.60 -1.64
CA GLY A 20 8.15 6.31 -2.30
C GLY A 20 7.90 5.29 -1.21
N THR A 21 6.97 4.37 -1.41
CA THR A 21 6.67 3.35 -0.40
C THR A 21 7.57 2.13 -0.63
N VAL A 22 8.25 1.69 0.42
CA VAL A 22 9.11 0.50 0.36
C VAL A 22 8.42 -0.63 1.10
N VAL A 23 8.29 -1.77 0.43
CA VAL A 23 7.79 -3.02 1.02
C VAL A 23 8.96 -3.97 1.18
N ALA A 24 9.21 -4.42 2.37
CA ALA A 24 10.30 -5.34 2.69
C ALA A 24 9.82 -6.50 3.55
N ALA A 25 10.46 -7.65 3.38
CA ALA A 25 10.21 -8.83 4.21
C ALA A 25 11.52 -9.61 4.36
N PRO A 26 11.67 -10.42 5.43
CA PRO A 26 12.85 -11.24 5.59
C PRO A 26 13.05 -12.16 4.38
N GLY A 27 14.28 -12.21 3.87
CA GLY A 27 14.63 -13.06 2.72
C GLY A 27 14.13 -12.59 1.38
N GLN A 28 13.50 -11.41 1.29
CA GLN A 28 12.98 -10.84 0.05
C GLN A 28 13.79 -9.60 -0.36
N ILE A 29 13.91 -9.36 -1.66
CA ILE A 29 14.45 -8.11 -2.17
C ILE A 29 13.39 -7.02 -1.93
N PRO A 30 13.73 -5.90 -1.28
CA PRO A 30 12.76 -4.82 -1.06
C PRO A 30 12.20 -4.28 -2.37
N VAL A 31 10.90 -3.99 -2.37
CA VAL A 31 10.20 -3.41 -3.52
C VAL A 31 9.92 -1.94 -3.26
N LEU A 32 10.37 -1.08 -4.17
CA LEU A 32 10.04 0.34 -4.15
C LEU A 32 8.81 0.58 -5.02
N ASN A 33 7.75 1.07 -4.41
CA ASN A 33 6.53 1.44 -5.12
C ASN A 33 6.50 2.94 -5.37
N LEU A 34 6.38 3.33 -6.63
CA LEU A 34 6.34 4.73 -7.05
C LEU A 34 4.95 5.21 -7.46
N THR A 35 3.93 4.35 -7.36
CA THR A 35 2.55 4.78 -7.60
C THR A 35 2.03 5.62 -6.44
N GLY A 36 1.07 6.49 -6.75
CA GLY A 36 0.47 7.37 -5.77
C GLY A 36 0.89 8.81 -5.94
N ASN A 37 0.15 9.70 -5.30
CA ASN A 37 0.36 11.13 -5.38
C ASN A 37 -0.13 11.81 -4.08
N ALA A 38 -0.05 13.16 -4.05
CA ALA A 38 -0.42 13.95 -2.88
C ALA A 38 -1.89 13.79 -2.45
N ARG A 39 -2.78 13.33 -3.33
CA ARG A 39 -4.18 13.06 -2.98
C ARG A 39 -4.32 12.02 -1.88
N LEU A 40 -3.35 11.10 -1.77
CA LEU A 40 -3.33 10.09 -0.71
C LEU A 40 -2.99 10.66 0.68
N GLY A 41 -2.62 11.94 0.76
CA GLY A 41 -2.49 12.64 2.04
C GLY A 41 -3.82 12.94 2.73
N THR A 42 -4.94 12.66 2.07
CA THR A 42 -6.27 12.83 2.66
C THR A 42 -6.48 11.89 3.85
N ALA A 43 -7.11 12.38 4.92
CA ALA A 43 -7.34 11.61 6.14
C ALA A 43 -8.08 10.30 5.86
N GLY A 44 -7.64 9.23 6.48
CA GLY A 44 -8.26 7.91 6.39
C GLY A 44 -7.78 7.02 5.24
N THR A 45 -6.97 7.53 4.30
CA THR A 45 -6.49 6.71 3.17
C THR A 45 -5.53 5.60 3.62
N GLY A 46 -4.82 5.80 4.72
CA GLY A 46 -3.98 4.76 5.33
C GLY A 46 -4.80 3.59 5.87
N ASP A 47 -5.96 3.86 6.45
CA ASP A 47 -6.88 2.81 6.90
C ASP A 47 -7.44 2.01 5.73
N VAL A 48 -7.72 2.68 4.60
CA VAL A 48 -8.14 2.03 3.37
C VAL A 48 -7.04 1.09 2.86
N LEU A 49 -5.78 1.54 2.89
CA LEU A 49 -4.64 0.69 2.52
C LEU A 49 -4.54 -0.54 3.42
N ALA A 50 -4.68 -0.37 4.73
CA ALA A 50 -4.64 -1.48 5.67
C ALA A 50 -5.76 -2.49 5.40
N GLY A 51 -6.96 -2.02 5.10
CA GLY A 51 -8.08 -2.88 4.71
C GLY A 51 -7.82 -3.64 3.41
N LEU A 52 -7.19 -3.00 2.44
CA LEU A 52 -6.84 -3.62 1.17
C LEU A 52 -5.78 -4.72 1.36
N VAL A 53 -4.77 -4.48 2.19
CA VAL A 53 -3.79 -5.52 2.55
C VAL A 53 -4.49 -6.71 3.18
N ALA A 54 -5.38 -6.46 4.13
CA ALA A 54 -6.15 -7.53 4.80
C ALA A 54 -6.99 -8.33 3.79
N ALA A 55 -7.60 -7.67 2.81
CA ALA A 55 -8.38 -8.33 1.77
C ALA A 55 -7.51 -9.23 0.88
N HIS A 56 -6.33 -8.79 0.51
CA HIS A 56 -5.38 -9.61 -0.25
C HIS A 56 -4.89 -10.81 0.55
N LEU A 57 -4.66 -10.64 1.86
CA LEU A 57 -4.31 -11.75 2.76
C LEU A 57 -5.44 -12.76 2.83
N ALA A 58 -6.69 -12.30 2.97
CA ALA A 58 -7.86 -13.16 3.01
C ALA A 58 -8.07 -13.92 1.69
N ALA A 59 -7.62 -13.34 0.57
CA ALA A 59 -7.67 -13.99 -0.75
C ALA A 59 -6.57 -15.05 -0.94
N GLY A 60 -5.72 -15.28 0.06
CA GLY A 60 -4.72 -16.35 0.04
C GLY A 60 -3.30 -15.91 -0.33
N GLN A 61 -3.06 -14.62 -0.55
CA GLN A 61 -1.71 -14.14 -0.83
C GLN A 61 -0.88 -14.13 0.47
N ASN A 62 0.44 -14.37 0.35
CA ASN A 62 1.32 -14.21 1.50
C ASN A 62 1.49 -12.72 1.85
N ALA A 63 2.03 -12.43 3.03
CA ALA A 63 2.12 -11.06 3.54
C ALA A 63 2.88 -10.12 2.61
N PHE A 64 4.01 -10.57 2.05
CA PHE A 64 4.80 -9.74 1.15
C PHE A 64 4.06 -9.44 -0.15
N GLN A 65 3.47 -10.46 -0.77
CA GLN A 65 2.67 -10.31 -1.99
C GLN A 65 1.44 -9.42 -1.75
N ALA A 66 0.75 -9.64 -0.64
CA ALA A 66 -0.43 -8.84 -0.27
C ALA A 66 -0.06 -7.37 -0.10
N ALA A 67 1.04 -7.08 0.58
CA ALA A 67 1.50 -5.71 0.79
C ALA A 67 1.90 -5.05 -0.54
N CYS A 68 2.66 -5.73 -1.38
CA CYS A 68 3.07 -5.19 -2.69
C CYS A 68 1.87 -4.91 -3.58
N ALA A 69 0.93 -5.84 -3.68
CA ALA A 69 -0.28 -5.68 -4.49
C ALA A 69 -1.15 -4.52 -3.98
N ALA A 70 -1.35 -4.46 -2.67
CA ALA A 70 -2.18 -3.43 -2.05
C ALA A 70 -1.58 -2.03 -2.21
N VAL A 71 -0.27 -1.88 -1.97
CA VAL A 71 0.43 -0.59 -2.10
C VAL A 71 0.37 -0.10 -3.55
N HIS A 72 0.63 -0.98 -4.51
CA HIS A 72 0.56 -0.64 -5.93
C HIS A 72 -0.86 -0.22 -6.33
N GLN A 73 -1.86 -1.02 -5.99
CA GLN A 73 -3.25 -0.78 -6.34
C GLN A 73 -3.78 0.52 -5.72
N HIS A 74 -3.45 0.76 -4.45
CA HIS A 74 -3.81 1.95 -3.71
C HIS A 74 -3.21 3.21 -4.39
N GLY A 75 -1.92 3.17 -4.70
CA GLY A 75 -1.24 4.27 -5.37
C GLY A 75 -1.74 4.49 -6.79
N GLN A 76 -1.90 3.43 -7.56
CA GLN A 76 -2.39 3.51 -8.94
C GLN A 76 -3.81 4.09 -9.00
N SER A 77 -4.66 3.75 -8.03
CA SER A 77 -6.01 4.30 -7.95
C SER A 77 -5.99 5.83 -7.79
N ALA A 78 -5.04 6.36 -7.00
CA ALA A 78 -4.88 7.81 -6.86
C ALA A 78 -4.36 8.45 -8.14
N ASP A 79 -3.41 7.81 -8.83
CA ASP A 79 -2.84 8.30 -10.08
C ASP A 79 -3.90 8.34 -11.19
N ASP A 80 -4.82 7.38 -11.20
CA ASP A 80 -5.90 7.28 -12.18
C ASP A 80 -7.16 8.04 -11.75
N TRP A 81 -7.11 8.74 -10.61
CA TRP A 81 -8.29 9.43 -10.09
C TRP A 81 -8.75 10.53 -11.03
N PRO A 82 -10.06 10.59 -11.37
CA PRO A 82 -10.56 11.57 -12.32
C PRO A 82 -10.36 13.01 -11.80
N ASP A 83 -9.98 13.90 -12.73
CA ASP A 83 -9.90 15.32 -12.42
C ASP A 83 -11.27 15.86 -12.06
N GLY A 84 -11.32 16.74 -11.07
CA GLY A 84 -12.58 17.34 -10.61
C GLY A 84 -13.38 16.49 -9.65
N GLU A 85 -12.99 15.24 -9.40
CA GLU A 85 -13.60 14.39 -8.36
C GLU A 85 -12.75 14.42 -7.09
N ALA A 86 -13.40 14.58 -5.95
CA ALA A 86 -12.71 14.53 -4.66
C ALA A 86 -12.29 13.10 -4.33
N LEU A 87 -11.02 12.92 -3.99
CA LEU A 87 -10.55 11.67 -3.41
C LEU A 87 -10.70 11.75 -1.90
N THR A 88 -11.61 10.95 -1.36
CA THR A 88 -11.78 10.74 0.08
C THR A 88 -11.51 9.28 0.40
N ALA A 89 -11.33 8.96 1.68
CA ALA A 89 -11.15 7.57 2.10
C ALA A 89 -12.32 6.70 1.62
N GLY A 90 -13.55 7.19 1.76
CA GLY A 90 -14.74 6.46 1.33
C GLY A 90 -14.83 6.24 -0.18
N THR A 91 -14.55 7.27 -0.97
CA THR A 91 -14.58 7.14 -2.44
C THR A 91 -13.47 6.23 -2.94
N LEU A 92 -12.29 6.32 -2.33
CA LEU A 92 -11.16 5.44 -2.64
C LEU A 92 -11.52 3.98 -2.34
N ALA A 93 -12.05 3.71 -1.15
CA ALA A 93 -12.42 2.36 -0.73
C ALA A 93 -13.43 1.72 -1.70
N ARG A 94 -14.38 2.49 -2.20
CA ARG A 94 -15.39 1.98 -3.13
C ARG A 94 -14.83 1.60 -4.51
N ARG A 95 -13.69 2.15 -4.89
CA ARG A 95 -13.06 1.86 -6.19
C ARG A 95 -12.09 0.68 -6.16
N LEU A 96 -11.61 0.32 -4.96
CA LEU A 96 -10.62 -0.75 -4.84
C LEU A 96 -11.28 -2.13 -4.86
N ARG A 97 -10.62 -3.08 -5.50
CA ARG A 97 -11.05 -4.48 -5.59
C ARG A 97 -9.84 -5.39 -5.45
N VAL A 98 -10.06 -6.52 -4.86
CA VAL A 98 -9.05 -7.57 -4.73
C VAL A 98 -9.16 -8.58 -5.88
#